data_7cd73352aa272f250428accf59f90da4
#
_entry.id   7cd73352aa272f250428accf59f90da4
#
_cell.length_a   1.000
_cell.length_b   1.000
_cell.length_c   1.000
_cell.angle_alpha   90.00
_cell.angle_beta   90.00
_cell.angle_gamma   90.00
#
_symmetry.space_group_name_H-M   'P 1'
#
loop_
_entity.id
_entity.type
_entity.pdbx_description
1 polymer ?
#
loop_
_entity_poly.entity_id
_entity_poly.type
_entity_poly.pdbx_seq_one_letter_code
_entity_poly.pdbx_strand_id
1 'polypeptide(L)'
;MVMIMSELRSVVNLSSYGKISIHLKELLEEKGITRYRLAKLADTRFEVVEKWCSGTVERIDSDVLARFCYILGCEITDIIKYNV
;
A
#
# COMPACT_ATOMS: atom_id res chain seq x y z
N MET A 1 -16.81 -1.17 12.86
CA MET A 1 -16.71 -0.94 13.61
C MET A 1 -16.93 0.07 14.16
N VAL A 2 -17.26 0.44 14.46
CA VAL A 2 -17.46 1.30 14.80
C VAL A 2 -17.39 1.89 15.79
N MET A 3 -17.57 2.13 16.40
CA MET A 3 -17.48 2.47 17.36
C MET A 3 -17.51 3.48 18.03
N ILE A 4 -17.68 3.81 18.69
CA ILE A 4 -17.59 4.69 19.64
C ILE A 4 -16.32 5.35 19.52
N MET A 5 -16.05 5.93 18.40
CA MET A 5 -14.75 6.44 18.10
C MET A 5 -14.31 7.55 19.02
N SER A 6 -15.24 8.40 19.42
CA SER A 6 -14.84 9.52 20.28
C SER A 6 -14.35 9.03 21.63
N GLU A 7 -15.00 8.01 22.18
CA GLU A 7 -14.56 7.45 23.43
C GLU A 7 -13.23 6.75 23.29
N LEU A 8 -13.06 6.04 22.17
CA LEU A 8 -11.82 5.34 21.95
C LEU A 8 -10.66 6.28 21.84
N ARG A 9 -10.88 7.46 21.25
CA ARG A 9 -9.80 8.39 21.10
C ARG A 9 -9.25 8.89 22.41
N SER A 10 -10.10 9.02 23.40
CA SER A 10 -9.65 9.54 24.68
C SER A 10 -8.85 8.52 25.46
N VAL A 11 -8.90 7.24 25.06
CA VAL A 11 -8.18 6.21 25.79
C VAL A 11 -7.23 5.41 24.91
N VAL A 12 -7.06 5.83 23.67
CA VAL A 12 -6.21 5.08 22.75
C VAL A 12 -4.78 5.02 23.24
N ASN A 13 -4.22 3.83 23.20
CA ASN A 13 -2.82 3.62 23.51
C ASN A 13 -2.09 3.42 22.20
N LEU A 14 -1.29 4.38 21.81
CA LEU A 14 -0.63 4.35 20.51
C LEU A 14 0.44 3.28 20.40
N SER A 15 0.77 2.61 21.49
CA SER A 15 1.74 1.52 21.42
C SER A 15 1.10 0.22 20.94
N SER A 16 -0.22 0.19 20.81
CA SER A 16 -0.90 -1.05 20.44
C SER A 16 -1.77 -0.92 19.20
N TYR A 17 -1.57 0.11 18.40
CA TYR A 17 -2.30 0.19 17.15
C TYR A 17 -1.69 -0.79 16.14
N GLY A 18 -2.43 -1.05 15.06
CA GLY A 18 -1.97 -1.99 14.06
C GLY A 18 -0.96 -1.40 13.10
N LYS A 19 -0.80 -2.06 11.98
CA LYS A 19 0.18 -1.66 10.97
C LYS A 19 -0.43 -1.72 9.58
N ILE A 20 0.13 -0.92 8.70
CA ILE A 20 -0.17 -1.00 7.28
C ILE A 20 0.80 -1.98 6.66
N SER A 21 0.28 -2.91 5.89
CA SER A 21 1.11 -3.84 5.13
C SER A 21 0.93 -3.57 3.65
N ILE A 22 1.99 -3.77 2.90
CA ILE A 22 2.00 -3.53 1.46
C ILE A 22 2.19 -4.85 0.75
N HIS A 23 1.31 -5.13 -0.20
CA HIS A 23 1.25 -6.41 -0.89
C HIS A 23 1.53 -6.30 -2.38
N LEU A 24 2.23 -5.23 -2.78
CA LEU A 24 2.50 -5.02 -4.19
C LEU A 24 3.37 -6.14 -4.78
N LYS A 25 4.35 -6.61 -4.01
CA LYS A 25 5.24 -7.65 -4.50
C LYS A 25 4.45 -8.89 -4.91
N GLU A 26 3.59 -9.34 -4.02
CA GLU A 26 2.79 -10.53 -4.28
C GLU A 26 1.84 -10.32 -5.45
N LEU A 27 1.28 -9.13 -5.54
CA LEU A 27 0.35 -8.82 -6.62
C LEU A 27 1.06 -8.84 -7.98
N LEU A 28 2.26 -8.30 -8.04
CA LEU A 28 3.04 -8.31 -9.28
C LEU A 28 3.38 -9.73 -9.68
N GLU A 29 3.75 -10.56 -8.72
CA GLU A 29 4.06 -11.95 -9.00
C GLU A 29 2.83 -12.67 -9.53
N GLU A 30 1.70 -12.41 -8.92
CA GLU A 30 0.45 -13.03 -9.34
C GLU A 30 0.09 -12.64 -10.77
N LYS A 31 0.31 -11.39 -11.12
CA LYS A 31 -0.05 -10.89 -12.44
C LYS A 31 1.05 -11.07 -13.49
N GLY A 32 2.21 -11.55 -13.07
CA GLY A 32 3.31 -11.76 -14.02
C GLY A 32 3.91 -10.48 -14.55
N ILE A 33 3.91 -9.43 -13.75
CA ILE A 33 4.45 -8.13 -14.15
C ILE A 33 5.71 -7.86 -13.34
N THR A 34 6.80 -7.49 -14.02
CA THR A 34 8.04 -7.19 -13.33
C THR A 34 7.97 -5.79 -12.70
N ARG A 35 8.80 -5.59 -11.69
CA ARG A 35 8.89 -4.28 -11.05
C ARG A 35 9.33 -3.21 -12.04
N TYR A 36 10.27 -3.57 -12.90
CA TYR A 36 10.78 -2.65 -13.90
C TYR A 36 9.66 -2.22 -14.85
N ARG A 37 8.85 -3.18 -15.29
CA ARG A 37 7.76 -2.86 -16.19
C ARG A 37 6.71 -1.97 -15.53
N LEU A 38 6.41 -2.26 -14.27
CA LEU A 38 5.46 -1.41 -13.56
C LEU A 38 5.98 0.02 -13.46
N ALA A 39 7.27 0.18 -13.18
CA ALA A 39 7.86 1.51 -13.07
C ALA A 39 7.71 2.26 -14.40
N LYS A 40 7.95 1.58 -15.51
CA LYS A 40 7.82 2.21 -16.81
C LYS A 40 6.37 2.59 -17.12
N LEU A 41 5.46 1.68 -16.85
CA LEU A 41 4.04 1.95 -17.13
C LEU A 41 3.48 3.06 -16.25
N ALA A 42 3.95 3.13 -15.02
CA ALA A 42 3.48 4.15 -14.09
C ALA A 42 4.24 5.47 -14.20
N ASP A 43 5.24 5.52 -15.10
CA ASP A 43 6.06 6.70 -15.28
C ASP A 43 6.65 7.16 -13.96
N THR A 44 7.27 6.22 -13.25
CA THR A 44 7.91 6.51 -11.99
C THR A 44 9.27 5.82 -11.97
N ARG A 45 10.08 6.17 -10.98
CA ARG A 45 11.41 5.58 -10.87
C ARG A 45 11.32 4.15 -10.37
N PHE A 46 12.28 3.34 -10.80
CA PHE A 46 12.36 1.96 -10.35
C PHE A 46 12.47 1.89 -8.83
N GLU A 47 13.23 2.81 -8.22
CA GLU A 47 13.41 2.81 -6.78
C GLU A 47 12.10 2.98 -6.02
N VAL A 48 11.15 3.70 -6.61
CA VAL A 48 9.85 3.88 -5.98
C VAL A 48 9.14 2.54 -5.90
N VAL A 49 9.12 1.80 -7.02
CA VAL A 49 8.49 0.48 -7.04
C VAL A 49 9.21 -0.47 -6.08
N GLU A 50 10.54 -0.39 -6.01
CA GLU A 50 11.31 -1.22 -5.10
C GLU A 50 10.93 -0.97 -3.65
N LYS A 51 10.76 0.29 -3.27
CA LYS A 51 10.35 0.60 -1.92
C LYS A 51 8.98 0.02 -1.60
N TRP A 52 8.06 0.13 -2.54
CA TRP A 52 6.73 -0.43 -2.35
C TRP A 52 6.79 -1.95 -2.22
N CYS A 53 7.62 -2.60 -3.02
CA CYS A 53 7.72 -4.06 -2.97
C CYS A 53 8.43 -4.55 -1.73
N SER A 54 9.38 -3.78 -1.21
CA SER A 54 10.10 -4.17 0.01
C SER A 54 9.33 -3.81 1.28
N GLY A 55 8.23 -3.08 1.13
CA GLY A 55 7.43 -2.71 2.28
C GLY A 55 8.04 -1.62 3.13
N THR A 56 8.96 -0.84 2.58
CA THR A 56 9.64 0.22 3.36
C THR A 56 9.07 1.60 3.10
N VAL A 57 7.94 1.69 2.42
CA VAL A 57 7.30 2.97 2.18
C VAL A 57 6.72 3.49 3.49
N GLU A 58 7.12 4.70 3.86
CA GLU A 58 6.61 5.36 5.06
C GLU A 58 5.56 6.40 4.74
N ARG A 59 5.69 7.03 3.57
CA ARG A 59 4.74 8.02 3.13
C ARG A 59 4.17 7.58 1.80
N ILE A 60 2.87 7.45 1.75
CA ILE A 60 2.20 6.95 0.56
C ILE A 60 1.79 8.12 -0.30
N ASP A 61 2.31 8.13 -1.53
CA ASP A 61 1.92 9.11 -2.54
C ASP A 61 0.65 8.61 -3.19
N SER A 62 -0.44 9.32 -3.00
CA SER A 62 -1.73 8.87 -3.48
C SER A 62 -1.78 8.80 -5.01
N ASP A 63 -1.03 9.66 -5.69
CA ASP A 63 -1.02 9.63 -7.14
C ASP A 63 -0.31 8.37 -7.66
N VAL A 64 0.80 8.02 -7.03
CA VAL A 64 1.51 6.79 -7.40
C VAL A 64 0.63 5.58 -7.15
N LEU A 65 -0.04 5.56 -6.01
CA LEU A 65 -0.94 4.46 -5.68
C LEU A 65 -2.08 4.36 -6.70
N ALA A 66 -2.63 5.51 -7.10
CA ALA A 66 -3.69 5.53 -8.10
C ALA A 66 -3.21 4.95 -9.42
N ARG A 67 -1.99 5.30 -9.83
CA ARG A 67 -1.43 4.77 -11.08
C ARG A 67 -1.25 3.27 -11.00
N PHE A 68 -0.77 2.77 -9.85
CA PHE A 68 -0.64 1.33 -9.69
C PHE A 68 -1.99 0.64 -9.80
N CYS A 69 -3.00 1.17 -9.15
CA CYS A 69 -4.34 0.58 -9.21
C CYS A 69 -4.86 0.56 -10.64
N TYR A 70 -4.66 1.64 -11.37
CA TYR A 70 -5.13 1.72 -12.73
C TYR A 70 -4.43 0.72 -13.64
N ILE A 71 -3.09 0.67 -13.53
CA ILE A 71 -2.29 -0.20 -14.39
C ILE A 71 -2.58 -1.67 -14.10
N LEU A 72 -2.69 -2.00 -12.82
CA LEU A 72 -2.88 -3.38 -12.41
C LEU A 72 -4.34 -3.80 -12.41
N GLY A 73 -5.25 -2.86 -12.60
CA GLY A 73 -6.67 -3.17 -12.62
C GLY A 73 -7.14 -3.77 -11.32
N CYS A 74 -6.71 -3.20 -10.20
CA CYS A 74 -6.99 -3.76 -8.90
C CYS A 74 -7.57 -2.69 -7.96
N GLU A 75 -8.01 -3.15 -6.80
CA GLU A 75 -8.50 -2.27 -5.75
C GLU A 75 -7.35 -1.85 -4.86
N ILE A 76 -7.54 -0.75 -4.13
CA ILE A 76 -6.54 -0.30 -3.17
C ILE A 76 -6.23 -1.41 -2.18
N THR A 77 -7.25 -2.14 -1.75
CA THR A 77 -7.06 -3.20 -0.75
C THR A 77 -6.26 -4.38 -1.26
N ASP A 78 -6.06 -4.47 -2.56
CA ASP A 78 -5.16 -5.48 -3.10
C ASP A 78 -3.70 -5.09 -2.89
N ILE A 79 -3.43 -3.81 -2.68
CA ILE A 79 -2.07 -3.30 -2.55
C ILE A 79 -1.72 -3.01 -1.10
N ILE A 80 -2.60 -2.36 -0.34
CA ILE A 80 -2.33 -2.00 1.05
C ILE A 80 -3.45 -2.48 1.94
N LYS A 81 -3.08 -2.87 3.16
CA LYS A 81 -4.04 -3.35 4.15
C LYS A 81 -3.64 -2.87 5.53
N TYR A 82 -4.64 -2.73 6.39
CA TYR A 82 -4.41 -2.41 7.79
C TYR A 82 -4.59 -3.70 8.60
N ASN A 83 -3.59 -4.04 9.40
CA ASN A 83 -3.61 -5.25 10.23
C ASN A 83 -3.45 -4.86 11.68
N VAL A 84 -4.29 -5.47 12.51
CA VAL A 84 -4.26 -5.21 13.94
C VAL A 84 -3.30 -6.16 14.64
#